data_335cbf64ee1fc72daafc8ffbcc182783
#
_entry.id   335cbf64ee1fc72daafc8ffbcc182783
#
_cell.length_a   1.000
_cell.length_b   1.000
_cell.length_c   1.000
_cell.angle_alpha   90.00
_cell.angle_beta   90.00
_cell.angle_gamma   90.00
#
_symmetry.space_group_name_H-M   'P 1'
#
loop_
_entity.id
_entity.type
_entity.pdbx_description
1 polymer ?
#
loop_
_entity_poly.entity_id
_entity_poly.type
_entity_poly.pdbx_seq_one_letter_code
_entity_poly.pdbx_strand_id
1 'polypeptide(L)'
;KKIDNNIKNKNFTYFYEKPIGFSKIESSNEYKPYMYITSVNKEYFNELKLIEGSFPKNENEVVISNHVITNGGLNYKVGDIVTLKYGTRNIEGEETLANSEYVPGEEIDITGDVTLKIVGIVERSNFESYSASGYTAFTLDVNSDKGNVNLYVMFDKNKKIIKVYL
;
A
#
# COMPACT_ATOMS: atom_id res chain seq x y z
N LYS A 1 -17.62 -5.12 -13.54
CA LYS A 1 -18.98 -4.61 -13.95
C LYS A 1 -20.14 -5.25 -13.21
N LYS A 2 -20.07 -6.52 -12.78
CA LYS A 2 -21.17 -7.18 -12.07
C LYS A 2 -21.26 -6.83 -10.57
N ILE A 3 -20.20 -6.37 -9.95
CA ILE A 3 -20.18 -6.01 -8.52
C ILE A 3 -20.89 -4.65 -8.29
N ASP A 4 -20.69 -3.67 -9.17
CA ASP A 4 -21.24 -2.32 -9.00
C ASP A 4 -22.78 -2.23 -9.02
N ASN A 5 -23.45 -3.08 -9.77
CA ASN A 5 -24.92 -2.97 -9.92
C ASN A 5 -25.72 -3.60 -8.77
N ASN A 6 -25.12 -4.52 -8.00
CA ASN A 6 -25.79 -5.15 -6.85
C ASN A 6 -25.51 -4.45 -5.51
N ILE A 7 -24.53 -3.53 -5.49
CA ILE A 7 -24.02 -2.90 -4.27
C ILE A 7 -24.72 -1.55 -3.98
N LYS A 8 -25.22 -0.88 -5.01
CA LYS A 8 -25.78 0.49 -4.93
C LYS A 8 -26.97 0.71 -3.96
N ASN A 9 -27.53 -0.35 -3.40
CA ASN A 9 -28.70 -0.26 -2.52
C ASN A 9 -28.49 -0.78 -1.09
N LYS A 10 -27.24 -0.94 -0.64
CA LYS A 10 -26.96 -1.45 0.71
C LYS A 10 -26.08 -0.50 1.49
N ASN A 11 -26.32 -0.35 2.79
CA ASN A 11 -25.63 0.51 3.74
C ASN A 11 -24.16 0.03 3.98
N PHE A 12 -23.35 -0.04 2.93
CA PHE A 12 -21.93 -0.34 3.04
C PHE A 12 -21.11 0.38 1.96
N THR A 13 -19.86 0.67 2.30
CA THR A 13 -18.86 1.23 1.41
C THR A 13 -17.81 0.19 1.13
N TYR A 14 -17.23 0.15 -0.06
CA TYR A 14 -16.11 -0.71 -0.38
C TYR A 14 -14.89 0.10 -0.84
N PHE A 15 -13.72 -0.41 -0.56
CA PHE A 15 -12.45 0.11 -1.05
C PHE A 15 -11.49 -1.04 -1.27
N TYR A 16 -10.48 -0.83 -2.10
CA TYR A 16 -9.55 -1.89 -2.47
C TYR A 16 -8.12 -1.38 -2.64
N GLU A 17 -7.19 -2.31 -2.54
CA GLU A 17 -5.80 -2.14 -2.92
C GLU A 17 -5.37 -3.17 -3.95
N LYS A 18 -4.46 -2.75 -4.84
CA LYS A 18 -3.74 -3.61 -5.79
C LYS A 18 -2.26 -3.57 -5.44
N PRO A 19 -1.68 -4.62 -4.87
CA PRO A 19 -0.26 -4.69 -4.61
C PRO A 19 0.55 -4.51 -5.91
N ILE A 20 1.51 -3.59 -5.90
CA ILE A 20 2.46 -3.38 -7.00
C ILE A 20 3.74 -4.16 -6.74
N GLY A 21 4.31 -4.02 -5.55
CA GLY A 21 5.50 -4.75 -5.17
C GLY A 21 6.25 -4.16 -3.98
N PHE A 22 7.39 -4.75 -3.71
CA PHE A 22 8.32 -4.39 -2.65
C PHE A 22 9.59 -3.78 -3.22
N SER A 23 10.05 -2.70 -2.64
CA SER A 23 11.33 -2.08 -2.95
C SER A 23 12.21 -2.09 -1.72
N LYS A 24 13.44 -2.60 -1.86
CA LYS A 24 14.41 -2.55 -0.77
C LYS A 24 14.82 -1.10 -0.51
N ILE A 25 14.80 -0.71 0.77
CA ILE A 25 15.18 0.63 1.23
C ILE A 25 16.24 0.54 2.33
N GLU A 26 16.93 1.65 2.60
CA GLU A 26 17.92 1.77 3.67
C GLU A 26 17.25 1.94 5.04
N SER A 27 16.43 0.97 5.42
CA SER A 27 15.76 0.95 6.72
C SER A 27 16.73 0.61 7.84
N SER A 28 16.64 1.34 8.95
CA SER A 28 17.35 1.00 10.18
C SER A 28 16.73 -0.19 10.93
N ASN A 29 15.52 -0.58 10.55
CA ASN A 29 14.84 -1.77 11.08
C ASN A 29 15.08 -2.96 10.14
N GLU A 30 15.92 -3.91 10.56
CA GLU A 30 16.28 -5.09 9.77
C GLU A 30 15.10 -6.03 9.46
N TYR A 31 14.04 -6.01 10.28
CA TYR A 31 12.82 -6.80 10.08
C TYR A 31 11.78 -6.09 9.21
N LYS A 32 12.06 -4.84 8.82
CA LYS A 32 11.19 -4.04 7.96
C LYS A 32 12.00 -3.34 6.86
N PRO A 33 12.63 -4.14 5.97
CA PRO A 33 13.62 -3.62 5.01
C PRO A 33 13.01 -3.04 3.74
N TYR A 34 11.69 -3.00 3.60
CA TYR A 34 11.05 -2.67 2.34
C TYR A 34 10.11 -1.46 2.41
N MET A 35 9.96 -0.81 1.27
CA MET A 35 8.77 -0.05 0.91
C MET A 35 7.79 -1.01 0.23
N TYR A 36 6.58 -1.14 0.74
CA TYR A 36 5.47 -1.86 0.11
C TYR A 36 4.63 -0.88 -0.67
N ILE A 37 4.65 -0.98 -2.00
CA ILE A 37 3.96 -0.08 -2.91
C ILE A 37 2.64 -0.73 -3.32
N THR A 38 1.55 -0.03 -3.07
CA THR A 38 0.22 -0.49 -3.44
C THR A 38 -0.60 0.63 -4.08
N SER A 39 -1.39 0.29 -5.06
CA SER A 39 -2.32 1.17 -5.75
C SER A 39 -3.71 0.99 -5.13
N VAL A 40 -4.40 2.07 -4.83
CA VAL A 40 -5.69 2.04 -4.15
C VAL A 40 -6.74 2.85 -4.89
N ASN A 41 -8.01 2.48 -4.72
CA ASN A 41 -9.08 3.33 -5.20
C ASN A 41 -9.24 4.58 -4.32
N LYS A 42 -9.93 5.59 -4.85
CA LYS A 42 -10.10 6.89 -4.19
C LYS A 42 -10.72 6.77 -2.80
N GLU A 43 -11.64 5.86 -2.62
CA GLU A 43 -12.35 5.62 -1.36
C GLU A 43 -11.44 5.11 -0.25
N TYR A 44 -10.35 4.43 -0.60
CA TYR A 44 -9.35 3.95 0.37
C TYR A 44 -8.73 5.10 1.17
N PHE A 45 -8.52 6.26 0.55
CA PHE A 45 -7.93 7.42 1.23
C PHE A 45 -8.77 7.95 2.38
N ASN A 46 -10.08 7.68 2.41
CA ASN A 46 -10.94 8.02 3.56
C ASN A 46 -10.58 7.24 4.83
N GLU A 47 -9.87 6.12 4.69
CA GLU A 47 -9.42 5.27 5.79
C GLU A 47 -8.01 5.63 6.29
N LEU A 48 -7.36 6.59 5.64
CA LEU A 48 -6.03 7.06 5.98
C LEU A 48 -6.10 8.42 6.67
N LYS A 49 -5.23 8.64 7.64
CA LYS A 49 -5.09 9.91 8.32
C LYS A 49 -3.88 10.67 7.79
N LEU A 50 -4.14 11.76 7.08
CA LEU A 50 -3.12 12.64 6.53
C LEU A 50 -2.46 13.45 7.66
N ILE A 51 -1.11 13.42 7.70
CA ILE A 51 -0.30 14.22 8.61
C ILE A 51 0.18 15.50 7.92
N GLU A 52 0.62 15.36 6.66
CA GLU A 52 1.21 16.45 5.88
C GLU A 52 0.91 16.26 4.39
N GLY A 53 0.79 17.37 3.67
CA GLY A 53 0.61 17.37 2.22
C GLY A 53 -0.82 17.07 1.79
N SER A 54 -0.97 16.25 0.76
CA SER A 54 -2.26 15.91 0.14
C SER A 54 -2.29 14.44 -0.29
N PHE A 55 -3.49 13.93 -0.61
CA PHE A 55 -3.63 12.62 -1.23
C PHE A 55 -3.26 12.65 -2.73
N PRO A 56 -2.81 11.53 -3.30
CA PRO A 56 -2.49 11.41 -4.72
C PRO A 56 -3.68 11.75 -5.61
N LYS A 57 -3.40 12.42 -6.73
CA LYS A 57 -4.37 12.75 -7.78
C LYS A 57 -4.17 11.90 -9.04
N ASN A 58 -3.05 11.20 -9.13
CA ASN A 58 -2.71 10.33 -10.25
C ASN A 58 -1.77 9.20 -9.79
N GLU A 59 -1.43 8.32 -10.71
CA GLU A 59 -0.61 7.11 -10.45
C GLU A 59 0.88 7.39 -10.19
N ASN A 60 1.36 8.59 -10.49
CA ASN A 60 2.76 9.00 -10.27
C ASN A 60 2.96 9.75 -8.96
N GLU A 61 1.89 9.97 -8.22
CA GLU A 61 1.91 10.58 -6.89
C GLU A 61 1.70 9.51 -5.82
N VAL A 62 2.32 9.69 -4.67
CA VAL A 62 2.28 8.74 -3.57
C VAL A 62 2.17 9.45 -2.22
N VAL A 63 1.40 8.87 -1.31
CA VAL A 63 1.53 9.14 0.13
C VAL A 63 2.27 7.98 0.79
N ILE A 64 3.16 8.32 1.71
CA ILE A 64 3.94 7.36 2.47
C ILE A 64 3.53 7.34 3.94
N SER A 65 3.68 6.19 4.57
CA SER A 65 3.49 6.06 6.01
C SER A 65 4.58 6.83 6.76
N ASN A 66 4.19 7.63 7.74
CA ASN A 66 5.14 8.27 8.68
C ASN A 66 6.04 7.24 9.39
N HIS A 67 5.61 5.99 9.45
CA HIS A 67 6.35 4.90 10.07
C HIS A 67 7.69 4.61 9.37
N VAL A 68 7.79 4.86 8.04
CA VAL A 68 9.07 4.73 7.33
C VAL A 68 10.10 5.77 7.81
N ILE A 69 9.64 6.91 8.28
CA ILE A 69 10.50 7.97 8.84
C ILE A 69 10.83 7.66 10.30
N THR A 70 9.83 7.41 11.13
CA THR A 70 9.99 7.28 12.59
C THR A 70 10.58 5.94 13.02
N ASN A 71 10.31 4.87 12.32
CA ASN A 71 10.81 3.51 12.61
C ASN A 71 11.93 3.10 11.65
N GLY A 72 11.79 3.42 10.35
CA GLY A 72 12.76 3.07 9.33
C GLY A 72 13.96 4.02 9.25
N GLY A 73 13.85 5.22 9.82
CA GLY A 73 14.93 6.19 9.86
C GLY A 73 15.21 6.90 8.52
N LEU A 74 14.31 6.81 7.55
CA LEU A 74 14.47 7.51 6.28
C LEU A 74 14.04 8.98 6.38
N ASN A 75 14.66 9.84 5.55
CA ASN A 75 14.44 11.30 5.54
C ASN A 75 13.52 11.75 4.39
N TYR A 76 12.49 10.98 4.07
CA TYR A 76 11.54 11.37 3.03
C TYR A 76 10.71 12.59 3.44
N LYS A 77 10.47 13.47 2.46
CA LYS A 77 9.70 14.70 2.63
C LYS A 77 8.66 14.84 1.52
N VAL A 78 7.58 15.55 1.81
CA VAL A 78 6.64 16.01 0.79
C VAL A 78 7.38 16.85 -0.25
N GLY A 79 7.18 16.52 -1.52
CA GLY A 79 7.87 17.11 -2.67
C GLY A 79 9.03 16.29 -3.22
N ASP A 80 9.54 15.32 -2.48
CA ASP A 80 10.60 14.44 -2.96
C ASP A 80 10.13 13.58 -4.14
N ILE A 81 11.03 13.37 -5.10
CA ILE A 81 10.84 12.44 -6.20
C ILE A 81 11.76 11.25 -5.95
N VAL A 82 11.16 10.06 -5.89
CA VAL A 82 11.88 8.82 -5.62
C VAL A 82 11.73 7.85 -6.78
N THR A 83 12.82 7.20 -7.18
CA THR A 83 12.80 6.10 -8.14
C THR A 83 13.10 4.81 -7.38
N LEU A 84 12.16 3.88 -7.43
CA LEU A 84 12.20 2.63 -6.69
C LEU A 84 12.18 1.45 -7.66
N LYS A 85 13.13 0.54 -7.49
CA LYS A 85 13.08 -0.78 -8.13
C LYS A 85 12.21 -1.69 -7.28
N TYR A 86 11.18 -2.27 -7.88
CA TYR A 86 10.22 -3.08 -7.14
C TYR A 86 10.06 -4.47 -7.75
N GLY A 87 9.58 -5.38 -6.94
CA GLY A 87 9.27 -6.73 -7.36
C GLY A 87 8.54 -7.53 -6.29
N THR A 88 8.48 -8.83 -6.50
CA THR A 88 7.90 -9.78 -5.57
C THR A 88 8.92 -10.21 -4.52
N ARG A 89 8.46 -10.53 -3.32
CA ARG A 89 9.27 -11.22 -2.31
C ARG A 89 9.41 -12.68 -2.70
N ASN A 90 10.63 -13.18 -2.70
CA ASN A 90 10.92 -14.60 -2.92
C ASN A 90 11.36 -15.23 -1.60
N ILE A 91 10.49 -16.09 -1.06
CA ILE A 91 10.70 -16.77 0.20
C ILE A 91 10.85 -18.26 -0.12
N GLU A 92 12.08 -18.79 -0.02
CA GLU A 92 12.37 -20.21 -0.27
C GLU A 92 11.89 -20.71 -1.65
N GLY A 93 11.95 -19.86 -2.67
CA GLY A 93 11.51 -20.15 -4.03
C GLY A 93 10.04 -19.84 -4.33
N GLU A 94 9.28 -19.40 -3.34
CA GLU A 94 7.88 -18.98 -3.50
C GLU A 94 7.76 -17.46 -3.59
N GLU A 95 7.18 -16.96 -4.67
CA GLU A 95 6.91 -15.55 -4.86
C GLU A 95 5.64 -15.11 -4.13
N THR A 96 5.69 -13.94 -3.49
CA THR A 96 4.52 -13.35 -2.82
C THR A 96 4.50 -11.83 -2.92
N LEU A 97 3.30 -11.26 -2.95
CA LEU A 97 3.01 -9.84 -2.77
C LEU A 97 2.36 -9.54 -1.41
N ALA A 98 2.31 -10.53 -0.52
CA ALA A 98 1.80 -10.33 0.83
C ALA A 98 2.77 -9.49 1.67
N ASN A 99 2.28 -8.42 2.30
CA ASN A 99 3.05 -7.62 3.25
C ASN A 99 3.05 -8.27 4.64
N SER A 100 3.57 -9.49 4.68
CA SER A 100 3.71 -10.32 5.87
C SER A 100 5.08 -10.11 6.53
N GLU A 101 5.32 -10.81 7.62
CA GLU A 101 6.57 -10.80 8.37
C GLU A 101 7.78 -11.12 7.50
N TYR A 102 8.89 -10.44 7.78
CA TYR A 102 10.16 -10.66 7.10
C TYR A 102 10.74 -12.04 7.43
N VAL A 103 11.17 -12.76 6.41
CA VAL A 103 11.85 -14.04 6.55
C VAL A 103 13.33 -13.86 6.25
N PRO A 104 14.24 -14.11 7.21
CA PRO A 104 15.67 -13.98 6.97
C PRO A 104 16.14 -14.80 5.75
N GLY A 105 16.87 -14.16 4.85
CA GLY A 105 17.36 -14.77 3.61
C GLY A 105 16.41 -14.65 2.42
N GLU A 106 15.23 -14.05 2.59
CA GLU A 106 14.38 -13.74 1.45
C GLU A 106 15.02 -12.68 0.55
N GLU A 107 14.66 -12.69 -0.72
CA GLU A 107 15.13 -11.75 -1.73
C GLU A 107 13.94 -11.08 -2.44
N ILE A 108 14.22 -10.00 -3.15
CA ILE A 108 13.25 -9.36 -4.05
C ILE A 108 13.59 -9.71 -5.48
N ASP A 109 12.65 -10.36 -6.16
CA ASP A 109 12.71 -10.58 -7.61
C ASP A 109 12.20 -9.33 -8.31
N ILE A 110 13.12 -8.51 -8.81
CA ILE A 110 12.80 -7.22 -9.42
C ILE A 110 12.03 -7.43 -10.71
N THR A 111 10.85 -6.80 -10.82
CA THR A 111 9.96 -6.85 -12.00
C THR A 111 9.85 -5.52 -12.73
N GLY A 112 10.25 -4.42 -12.11
CA GLY A 112 10.21 -3.11 -12.72
C GLY A 112 10.80 -2.01 -11.87
N ASP A 113 10.67 -0.78 -12.35
CA ASP A 113 10.96 0.42 -11.61
C ASP A 113 9.80 1.43 -11.73
N VAL A 114 9.72 2.33 -10.78
CA VAL A 114 8.69 3.38 -10.74
C VAL A 114 9.28 4.65 -10.18
N THR A 115 8.93 5.78 -10.80
CA THR A 115 9.28 7.11 -10.28
C THR A 115 8.02 7.76 -9.73
N LEU A 116 8.05 8.12 -8.44
CA LEU A 116 6.92 8.63 -7.70
C LEU A 116 7.27 9.96 -7.02
N LYS A 117 6.33 10.90 -7.04
CA LYS A 117 6.40 12.12 -6.24
C LYS A 117 5.68 11.91 -4.92
N ILE A 118 6.37 12.11 -3.81
CA ILE A 118 5.77 12.11 -2.48
C ILE A 118 4.95 13.39 -2.32
N VAL A 119 3.62 13.25 -2.27
CA VAL A 119 2.69 14.38 -2.13
C VAL A 119 2.12 14.52 -0.73
N GLY A 120 2.24 13.49 0.09
CA GLY A 120 1.75 13.50 1.45
C GLY A 120 2.36 12.42 2.33
N ILE A 121 2.18 12.62 3.63
CA ILE A 121 2.58 11.69 4.68
C ILE A 121 1.33 11.35 5.50
N VAL A 122 1.08 10.07 5.72
CA VAL A 122 -0.06 9.55 6.48
C VAL A 122 0.41 8.83 7.74
N GLU A 123 -0.45 8.72 8.74
CA GLU A 123 -0.22 7.80 9.85
C GLU A 123 -0.14 6.35 9.32
N ARG A 124 0.53 5.47 10.08
CA ARG A 124 0.56 4.05 9.75
C ARG A 124 -0.87 3.52 9.60
N SER A 125 -1.15 2.88 8.48
CA SER A 125 -2.47 2.31 8.21
C SER A 125 -2.83 1.22 9.22
N ASN A 126 -4.09 1.20 9.65
CA ASN A 126 -4.63 0.12 10.48
C ASN A 126 -4.63 -1.25 9.76
N PHE A 127 -4.47 -1.26 8.44
CA PHE A 127 -4.37 -2.49 7.62
C PHE A 127 -2.95 -3.02 7.49
N GLU A 128 -1.94 -2.24 7.90
CA GLU A 128 -0.56 -2.69 7.97
C GLU A 128 -0.29 -3.35 9.32
N SER A 129 0.06 -4.65 9.31
CA SER A 129 0.48 -5.36 10.50
C SER A 129 1.76 -4.73 11.09
N TYR A 130 1.92 -4.77 12.40
CA TYR A 130 3.17 -4.34 13.06
C TYR A 130 4.37 -5.17 12.63
N SER A 131 4.18 -6.46 12.34
CA SER A 131 5.21 -7.38 11.86
C SER A 131 5.42 -7.34 10.35
N ALA A 132 4.65 -6.55 9.60
CA ALA A 132 4.81 -6.43 8.15
C ALA A 132 6.23 -6.00 7.77
N SER A 133 6.79 -6.65 6.75
CA SER A 133 8.16 -6.40 6.27
C SER A 133 8.32 -5.10 5.48
N GLY A 134 7.21 -4.50 5.04
CA GLY A 134 7.19 -3.26 4.27
C GLY A 134 6.41 -2.13 4.93
N TYR A 135 6.96 -0.91 4.82
CA TYR A 135 6.23 0.32 5.08
C TYR A 135 5.37 0.65 3.86
N THR A 136 4.09 0.92 4.07
CA THR A 136 3.17 1.08 2.96
C THR A 136 3.26 2.47 2.32
N ALA A 137 3.33 2.47 0.99
CA ALA A 137 3.21 3.65 0.14
C ALA A 137 1.98 3.45 -0.78
N PHE A 138 1.09 4.43 -0.78
CA PHE A 138 -0.18 4.36 -1.49
C PHE A 138 -0.18 5.31 -2.69
N THR A 139 -0.42 4.78 -3.89
CA THR A 139 -0.70 5.56 -5.10
C THR A 139 -2.15 5.38 -5.52
N LEU A 140 -2.64 6.25 -6.42
CA LEU A 140 -4.01 6.17 -6.93
C LEU A 140 -4.11 5.16 -8.06
N ASP A 141 -5.05 4.21 -7.95
CA ASP A 141 -5.40 3.31 -9.06
C ASP A 141 -6.28 4.04 -10.07
N VAL A 142 -5.74 4.26 -11.26
CA VAL A 142 -6.45 4.89 -12.39
C VAL A 142 -7.02 3.86 -13.36
N ASN A 143 -6.60 2.58 -13.26
CA ASN A 143 -6.97 1.49 -14.17
C ASN A 143 -7.67 0.35 -13.41
N SER A 144 -8.96 0.48 -13.18
CA SER A 144 -9.76 -0.46 -12.37
C SER A 144 -9.88 -1.90 -12.93
N ASP A 145 -9.34 -2.20 -14.11
CA ASP A 145 -9.72 -3.39 -14.86
C ASP A 145 -8.71 -4.56 -14.86
N LYS A 146 -7.55 -4.47 -14.19
CA LYS A 146 -6.52 -5.53 -14.25
C LYS A 146 -5.82 -5.78 -12.92
N GLY A 147 -5.79 -7.05 -12.51
CA GLY A 147 -4.97 -7.57 -11.43
C GLY A 147 -5.76 -8.07 -10.22
N ASN A 148 -5.06 -8.76 -9.33
CA ASN A 148 -5.60 -9.22 -8.06
C ASN A 148 -5.77 -8.03 -7.11
N VAL A 149 -6.94 -7.92 -6.50
CA VAL A 149 -7.25 -6.86 -5.54
C VAL A 149 -7.52 -7.44 -4.17
N ASN A 150 -7.11 -6.72 -3.14
CA ASN A 150 -7.58 -6.92 -1.78
C ASN A 150 -8.80 -6.02 -1.56
N LEU A 151 -9.96 -6.61 -1.47
CA LEU A 151 -11.22 -5.88 -1.28
C LEU A 151 -11.56 -5.77 0.20
N TYR A 152 -11.94 -4.56 0.60
CA TYR A 152 -12.42 -4.26 1.95
C TYR A 152 -13.85 -3.76 1.86
N VAL A 153 -14.73 -4.31 2.71
CA VAL A 153 -16.13 -3.90 2.81
C VAL A 153 -16.37 -3.34 4.21
N MET A 154 -16.83 -2.10 4.26
CA MET A 154 -17.18 -1.43 5.51
C MET A 154 -18.69 -1.29 5.61
N PHE A 155 -19.26 -1.78 6.70
CA PHE A 155 -20.70 -1.64 7.01
C PHE A 155 -20.93 -0.35 7.78
N ASP A 156 -21.68 0.58 7.19
CA ASP A 156 -21.88 1.94 7.70
C ASP A 156 -22.47 1.99 9.12
N LYS A 157 -23.36 1.03 9.47
CA LYS A 157 -23.99 1.01 10.80
C LYS A 157 -23.04 0.77 11.97
N ASN A 158 -21.94 0.04 11.76
CA ASN A 158 -21.04 -0.38 12.83
C ASN A 158 -19.56 -0.05 12.55
N LYS A 159 -19.23 0.59 11.44
CA LYS A 159 -17.88 0.78 10.92
C LYS A 159 -17.04 -0.52 10.95
N LYS A 160 -17.70 -1.67 10.83
CA LYS A 160 -17.05 -2.97 10.78
C LYS A 160 -16.48 -3.19 9.40
N ILE A 161 -15.19 -3.43 9.32
CA ILE A 161 -14.47 -3.70 8.07
C ILE A 161 -14.21 -5.18 7.95
N ILE A 162 -14.50 -5.75 6.79
CA ILE A 162 -14.20 -7.15 6.43
C ILE A 162 -13.31 -7.13 5.21
N LYS A 163 -12.15 -7.78 5.29
CA LYS A 163 -11.30 -8.06 4.13
C LYS A 163 -11.85 -9.28 3.41
N VAL A 164 -12.05 -9.13 2.11
CA VAL A 164 -12.50 -10.21 1.23
C VAL A 164 -11.32 -10.63 0.36
N TYR A 165 -10.96 -11.89 0.43
CA TYR A 165 -9.96 -12.50 -0.45
C TYR A 165 -10.67 -12.99 -1.71
N LEU A 166 -10.32 -12.42 -2.84
CA LEU A 166 -10.88 -12.78 -4.15
C LEU A 166 -9.88 -13.64 -4.93
#